data_9529b88422ae4138662f8c8af9a68971
#
_entry.id   9529b88422ae4138662f8c8af9a68971
#
_cell.length_a   1.000
_cell.length_b   1.000
_cell.length_c   1.000
_cell.angle_alpha   90.00
_cell.angle_beta   90.00
_cell.angle_gamma   90.00
#
_symmetry.space_group_name_H-M   'P 1'
#
loop_
_entity.id
_entity.type
_entity.pdbx_description
1 polymer ?
#
loop_
_entity_poly.entity_id
_entity_poly.type
_entity_poly.pdbx_seq_one_letter_code
_entity_poly.pdbx_strand_id
1 'polypeptide(L)'
;MRLKVTIVVLLVAITVGLVGVGLYTGLNKTPTNGPEEPQKIDCTITVMSFNVRTINFGIEKNPNDDIDLRTPLMLKQIADANPDVIGVQEWMFAHEGTLKEELLKTYGFVGQSRDGSFFGEMSAIFYKLDRFELVDTHTYWLSETPEKLSLGWDATIYRVCTVAYLKDKLNDKIIRFGNVHMDHIAAVAREEGTKLVIDRAVADEYPAIQVGDFNYDIKHPNYQYCIKNMDDTRLVAPNAFTTATYNGWRDSYIMNGGDPIDHILVTKDDFNVYSYEVLSYKVDGWFASDHFPVVAKIELK
;
A
#
# COMPACT_ATOMS: atom_id res chain seq x y z
N MET A 1 -41.54 -47.49 -8.82
CA MET A 1 -41.05 -47.78 -7.47
C MET A 1 -41.12 -46.45 -6.69
N ARG A 2 -42.08 -46.33 -5.76
CA ARG A 2 -42.39 -45.07 -5.06
C ARG A 2 -41.54 -45.02 -3.78
N LEU A 3 -40.73 -43.98 -3.63
CA LEU A 3 -39.95 -43.72 -2.43
C LEU A 3 -40.83 -42.96 -1.42
N LYS A 4 -41.04 -43.53 -0.24
CA LYS A 4 -41.78 -42.90 0.86
C LYS A 4 -40.83 -42.01 1.66
N VAL A 5 -41.20 -40.74 1.79
CA VAL A 5 -40.54 -39.79 2.71
C VAL A 5 -41.24 -39.90 4.06
N THR A 6 -40.49 -40.24 5.10
CA THR A 6 -41.00 -40.30 6.48
C THR A 6 -40.62 -38.97 7.17
N ILE A 7 -41.66 -38.22 7.56
CA ILE A 7 -41.51 -36.99 8.37
C ILE A 7 -41.53 -37.43 9.84
N VAL A 8 -40.47 -37.09 10.60
CA VAL A 8 -40.42 -37.24 12.06
C VAL A 8 -40.84 -35.89 12.68
N VAL A 9 -42.00 -35.89 13.36
CA VAL A 9 -42.46 -34.75 14.16
C VAL A 9 -41.99 -34.95 15.59
N LEU A 10 -41.17 -34.03 16.11
CA LEU A 10 -40.75 -34.01 17.51
C LEU A 10 -41.71 -33.14 18.32
N LEU A 11 -42.48 -33.76 19.20
CA LEU A 11 -43.35 -33.09 20.18
C LEU A 11 -42.50 -32.70 21.41
N VAL A 12 -42.40 -31.42 21.72
CA VAL A 12 -41.84 -30.92 22.99
C VAL A 12 -43.01 -30.68 23.97
N ALA A 13 -43.00 -31.41 25.07
CA ALA A 13 -43.98 -31.22 26.15
C ALA A 13 -43.61 -30.01 27.00
N ILE A 14 -44.57 -29.11 27.22
CA ILE A 14 -44.48 -27.95 28.12
C ILE A 14 -44.99 -28.41 29.49
N THR A 15 -44.11 -28.48 30.49
CA THR A 15 -44.50 -28.63 31.89
C THR A 15 -44.71 -27.24 32.50
N VAL A 16 -45.95 -26.95 32.91
CA VAL A 16 -46.31 -25.75 33.70
C VAL A 16 -46.04 -26.05 35.18
N GLY A 17 -45.06 -25.36 35.75
CA GLY A 17 -44.83 -25.34 37.19
C GLY A 17 -45.35 -24.02 37.79
N LEU A 18 -46.40 -24.09 38.58
CA LEU A 18 -46.89 -22.99 39.46
C LEU A 18 -45.96 -22.88 40.66
N VAL A 19 -45.32 -21.74 40.86
CA VAL A 19 -44.67 -21.38 42.14
C VAL A 19 -44.99 -19.90 42.45
N GLY A 20 -45.46 -19.72 43.62
CA GLY A 20 -45.67 -18.67 44.56
C GLY A 20 -45.43 -17.18 44.21
N VAL A 21 -46.49 -16.42 44.47
CA VAL A 21 -46.44 -14.94 44.50
C VAL A 21 -45.65 -14.50 45.74
N GLY A 22 -44.45 -13.96 45.49
CA GLY A 22 -43.72 -13.15 46.46
C GLY A 22 -43.72 -11.71 45.99
N LEU A 23 -44.44 -10.83 46.67
CA LEU A 23 -44.41 -9.38 46.51
C LEU A 23 -43.01 -8.86 46.91
N TYR A 24 -42.18 -8.55 45.93
CA TYR A 24 -40.94 -7.82 46.14
C TYR A 24 -41.09 -6.46 45.45
N THR A 25 -41.37 -5.42 46.29
CA THR A 25 -41.28 -4.02 45.84
C THR A 25 -39.82 -3.62 45.72
N GLY A 26 -39.17 -4.03 44.64
CA GLY A 26 -37.86 -3.55 44.23
C GLY A 26 -38.01 -2.30 43.35
N LEU A 27 -37.57 -1.15 43.87
CA LEU A 27 -37.40 0.06 43.07
C LEU A 27 -36.52 -0.25 41.85
N ASN A 28 -37.14 -0.36 40.67
CA ASN A 28 -36.44 -0.38 39.42
C ASN A 28 -35.74 0.97 39.20
N LYS A 29 -34.46 1.08 39.61
CA LYS A 29 -33.60 2.09 39.07
C LYS A 29 -33.35 1.71 37.60
N THR A 30 -34.01 2.41 36.67
CA THR A 30 -33.64 2.44 35.28
C THR A 30 -32.15 2.82 35.22
N PRO A 31 -31.28 2.04 34.55
CA PRO A 31 -29.92 2.51 34.31
C PRO A 31 -30.05 3.76 33.43
N THR A 32 -29.71 4.91 33.98
CA THR A 32 -29.46 6.11 33.18
C THR A 32 -28.16 5.84 32.47
N ASN A 33 -28.26 5.33 31.21
CA ASN A 33 -27.15 5.37 30.29
C ASN A 33 -26.80 6.85 30.17
N GLY A 34 -25.66 7.25 30.73
CA GLY A 34 -25.06 8.54 30.44
C GLY A 34 -24.87 8.63 28.91
N PRO A 35 -24.73 9.83 28.34
CA PRO A 35 -24.45 9.96 26.90
C PRO A 35 -23.26 9.05 26.58
N GLU A 36 -23.46 8.09 25.68
CA GLU A 36 -22.37 7.28 25.14
C GLU A 36 -21.32 8.27 24.61
N GLU A 37 -20.09 8.15 25.10
CA GLU A 37 -18.99 8.91 24.51
C GLU A 37 -18.96 8.55 23.01
N PRO A 38 -18.85 9.56 22.12
CA PRO A 38 -18.77 9.29 20.69
C PRO A 38 -17.61 8.33 20.44
N GLN A 39 -17.89 7.19 19.82
CA GLN A 39 -16.85 6.24 19.43
C GLN A 39 -15.81 6.99 18.60
N LYS A 40 -14.55 6.95 19.03
CA LYS A 40 -13.44 7.55 18.28
C LYS A 40 -13.36 6.81 16.94
N ILE A 41 -13.55 7.55 15.84
CA ILE A 41 -13.38 6.99 14.50
C ILE A 41 -11.91 6.59 14.34
N ASP A 42 -11.65 5.37 13.91
CA ASP A 42 -10.31 4.91 13.55
C ASP A 42 -9.93 5.53 12.19
N CYS A 43 -9.04 6.50 12.22
CA CYS A 43 -8.53 7.19 11.04
C CYS A 43 -7.17 6.64 10.58
N THR A 44 -6.75 5.47 11.09
CA THR A 44 -5.53 4.81 10.65
C THR A 44 -5.58 4.50 9.15
N ILE A 45 -4.51 4.83 8.45
CA ILE A 45 -4.31 4.56 7.01
C ILE A 45 -3.28 3.45 6.88
N THR A 46 -3.62 2.40 6.17
CA THR A 46 -2.67 1.36 5.77
C THR A 46 -2.09 1.70 4.40
N VAL A 47 -0.80 1.99 4.36
CA VAL A 47 -0.03 2.37 3.17
C VAL A 47 0.80 1.19 2.69
N MET A 48 0.83 0.93 1.39
CA MET A 48 1.68 -0.09 0.77
C MET A 48 2.55 0.52 -0.34
N SER A 49 3.82 0.11 -0.40
CA SER A 49 4.69 0.25 -1.58
C SER A 49 4.99 -1.13 -2.13
N PHE A 50 4.79 -1.33 -3.43
CA PHE A 50 5.00 -2.63 -4.06
C PHE A 50 5.53 -2.50 -5.48
N ASN A 51 6.81 -2.81 -5.69
CA ASN A 51 7.33 -3.05 -7.03
C ASN A 51 6.78 -4.39 -7.53
N VAL A 52 5.88 -4.35 -8.53
CA VAL A 52 5.15 -5.52 -9.03
C VAL A 52 5.91 -6.26 -10.15
N ARG A 53 7.13 -5.86 -10.42
CA ARG A 53 8.00 -6.40 -11.47
C ARG A 53 7.41 -6.29 -12.86
N THR A 54 8.09 -5.60 -13.73
CA THR A 54 7.79 -5.51 -15.15
C THR A 54 7.87 -6.89 -15.85
N ILE A 55 7.32 -6.98 -17.05
CA ILE A 55 7.36 -8.21 -17.85
C ILE A 55 8.43 -8.08 -18.91
N ASN A 56 9.40 -8.98 -18.87
CA ASN A 56 10.42 -9.09 -19.91
C ASN A 56 9.90 -9.94 -21.07
N PHE A 57 9.44 -9.29 -22.13
CA PHE A 57 9.03 -9.97 -23.36
C PHE A 57 10.22 -10.66 -24.02
N GLY A 58 10.44 -11.94 -23.73
CA GLY A 58 11.26 -12.82 -24.53
C GLY A 58 12.78 -12.85 -24.26
N ILE A 59 13.30 -12.18 -23.24
CA ILE A 59 14.75 -12.13 -23.00
C ILE A 59 15.20 -13.17 -21.96
N GLU A 60 14.40 -13.48 -20.95
CA GLU A 60 14.68 -14.57 -20.01
C GLU A 60 13.38 -15.29 -19.66
N LYS A 61 13.33 -16.59 -19.94
CA LYS A 61 12.26 -17.44 -19.43
C LYS A 61 12.57 -17.84 -17.98
N ASN A 62 12.50 -16.87 -17.06
CA ASN A 62 12.40 -17.23 -15.68
C ASN A 62 10.93 -17.63 -15.42
N PRO A 63 10.63 -18.83 -14.94
CA PRO A 63 9.27 -19.23 -14.59
C PRO A 63 8.59 -18.27 -13.61
N ASN A 64 9.38 -17.53 -12.81
CA ASN A 64 8.89 -16.53 -11.88
C ASN A 64 8.44 -15.22 -12.57
N ASP A 65 8.79 -14.97 -13.84
CA ASP A 65 8.36 -13.76 -14.59
C ASP A 65 6.97 -13.91 -15.22
N ASP A 66 6.34 -15.07 -15.11
CA ASP A 66 5.01 -15.31 -15.67
C ASP A 66 3.95 -14.50 -14.91
N ILE A 67 3.34 -13.53 -15.58
CA ILE A 67 2.33 -12.64 -14.99
C ILE A 67 1.06 -13.39 -14.57
N ASP A 68 0.68 -14.42 -15.31
CA ASP A 68 -0.51 -15.21 -14.99
C ASP A 68 -0.31 -16.00 -13.70
N LEU A 69 0.91 -16.49 -13.46
CA LEU A 69 1.30 -17.12 -12.20
C LEU A 69 1.37 -16.09 -11.06
N ARG A 70 1.95 -14.91 -11.30
CA ARG A 70 2.19 -13.89 -10.27
C ARG A 70 0.94 -13.11 -9.85
N THR A 71 0.00 -12.90 -10.78
CA THR A 71 -1.22 -12.13 -10.51
C THR A 71 -1.98 -12.60 -9.28
N PRO A 72 -2.34 -13.89 -9.12
CA PRO A 72 -3.04 -14.35 -7.91
C PRO A 72 -2.20 -14.20 -6.64
N LEU A 73 -0.86 -14.29 -6.75
CA LEU A 73 0.04 -14.14 -5.60
C LEU A 73 0.08 -12.66 -5.13
N MET A 74 0.18 -11.73 -6.08
CA MET A 74 0.11 -10.28 -5.79
C MET A 74 -1.24 -9.90 -5.18
N LEU A 75 -2.34 -10.37 -5.76
CA LEU A 75 -3.69 -10.14 -5.22
C LEU A 75 -3.84 -10.67 -3.79
N LYS A 76 -3.25 -11.84 -3.50
CA LYS A 76 -3.27 -12.37 -2.13
C LYS A 76 -2.48 -11.51 -1.15
N GLN A 77 -1.28 -11.07 -1.50
CA GLN A 77 -0.49 -10.18 -0.62
C GLN A 77 -1.20 -8.84 -0.39
N ILE A 78 -1.83 -8.28 -1.42
CA ILE A 78 -2.64 -7.06 -1.30
C ILE A 78 -3.85 -7.31 -0.40
N ALA A 79 -4.55 -8.43 -0.57
CA ALA A 79 -5.70 -8.78 0.27
C ALA A 79 -5.32 -9.02 1.74
N ASP A 80 -4.19 -9.69 2.00
CA ASP A 80 -3.69 -9.95 3.36
C ASP A 80 -3.35 -8.64 4.09
N ALA A 81 -2.73 -7.68 3.41
CA ALA A 81 -2.40 -6.37 3.97
C ALA A 81 -3.60 -5.41 4.01
N ASN A 82 -4.56 -5.58 3.10
CA ASN A 82 -5.74 -4.73 2.92
C ASN A 82 -5.43 -3.22 2.93
N PRO A 83 -4.47 -2.74 2.12
CA PRO A 83 -4.02 -1.36 2.17
C PRO A 83 -5.12 -0.39 1.72
N ASP A 84 -5.11 0.82 2.30
CA ASP A 84 -6.01 1.89 1.90
C ASP A 84 -5.49 2.64 0.67
N VAL A 85 -4.14 2.70 0.54
CA VAL A 85 -3.46 3.29 -0.61
C VAL A 85 -2.21 2.48 -0.95
N ILE A 86 -1.95 2.29 -2.25
CA ILE A 86 -0.84 1.49 -2.78
C ILE A 86 -0.09 2.29 -3.82
N GLY A 87 1.23 2.46 -3.63
CA GLY A 87 2.12 2.85 -4.72
C GLY A 87 2.70 1.60 -5.38
N VAL A 88 2.48 1.43 -6.67
CA VAL A 88 3.04 0.31 -7.45
C VAL A 88 4.07 0.82 -8.43
N GLN A 89 5.24 0.16 -8.50
CA GLN A 89 6.31 0.45 -9.43
C GLN A 89 6.40 -0.67 -10.47
N GLU A 90 7.00 -0.37 -11.60
CA GLU A 90 7.08 -1.27 -12.76
C GLU A 90 5.70 -1.69 -13.33
N TRP A 91 4.66 -0.91 -13.04
CA TRP A 91 3.35 -1.15 -13.60
C TRP A 91 3.34 -0.90 -15.10
N MET A 92 2.84 -1.84 -15.90
CA MET A 92 2.73 -1.71 -17.35
C MET A 92 1.45 -2.38 -17.86
N PHE A 93 1.18 -2.23 -19.17
CA PHE A 93 -0.04 -2.73 -19.80
C PHE A 93 -0.35 -4.21 -19.53
N ALA A 94 0.67 -5.04 -19.32
CA ALA A 94 0.46 -6.46 -19.01
C ALA A 94 -0.18 -6.71 -17.64
N HIS A 95 -0.12 -5.73 -16.72
CA HIS A 95 -0.85 -5.74 -15.46
C HIS A 95 -2.30 -5.22 -15.60
N GLU A 96 -2.65 -4.67 -16.78
CA GLU A 96 -3.98 -4.10 -17.08
C GLU A 96 -5.10 -5.15 -17.18
N GLY A 97 -4.76 -6.44 -17.30
CA GLY A 97 -5.73 -7.54 -17.29
C GLY A 97 -6.26 -7.85 -15.90
N THR A 98 -6.26 -9.13 -15.53
CA THR A 98 -6.89 -9.63 -14.29
C THR A 98 -6.48 -8.86 -13.04
N LEU A 99 -5.19 -8.47 -12.90
CA LEU A 99 -4.72 -7.75 -11.71
C LEU A 99 -5.44 -6.41 -11.55
N LYS A 100 -5.47 -5.59 -12.61
CA LYS A 100 -6.15 -4.29 -12.56
C LYS A 100 -7.66 -4.45 -12.41
N GLU A 101 -8.26 -5.37 -13.16
CA GLU A 101 -9.71 -5.61 -13.10
C GLU A 101 -10.18 -5.97 -11.69
N GLU A 102 -9.43 -6.81 -10.97
CA GLU A 102 -9.75 -7.17 -9.59
C GLU A 102 -9.58 -5.97 -8.65
N LEU A 103 -8.50 -5.21 -8.78
CA LEU A 103 -8.27 -4.03 -7.94
C LEU A 103 -9.30 -2.93 -8.17
N LEU A 104 -9.70 -2.67 -9.42
CA LEU A 104 -10.69 -1.62 -9.73
C LEU A 104 -12.10 -1.89 -9.21
N LYS A 105 -12.37 -3.08 -8.66
CA LYS A 105 -13.64 -3.34 -7.96
C LYS A 105 -13.79 -2.49 -6.69
N THR A 106 -12.68 -2.11 -6.07
CA THR A 106 -12.66 -1.38 -4.78
C THR A 106 -11.71 -0.20 -4.75
N TYR A 107 -10.76 -0.11 -5.70
CA TYR A 107 -9.77 0.95 -5.77
C TYR A 107 -9.99 1.86 -6.98
N GLY A 108 -9.71 3.16 -6.81
CA GLY A 108 -9.41 4.07 -7.90
C GLY A 108 -7.97 3.91 -8.35
N PHE A 109 -7.65 4.40 -9.55
CA PHE A 109 -6.33 4.27 -10.17
C PHE A 109 -5.90 5.58 -10.80
N VAL A 110 -4.63 5.98 -10.58
CA VAL A 110 -3.97 7.07 -11.30
C VAL A 110 -2.54 6.67 -11.63
N GLY A 111 -2.05 7.15 -12.77
CA GLY A 111 -0.70 6.89 -13.24
C GLY A 111 -0.54 7.25 -14.71
N GLN A 112 0.69 7.55 -15.10
CA GLN A 112 1.05 7.87 -16.47
C GLN A 112 2.33 7.12 -16.83
N SER A 113 2.38 6.62 -18.08
CA SER A 113 3.57 5.99 -18.64
C SER A 113 4.77 6.96 -18.63
N ARG A 114 5.92 6.47 -18.17
CA ARG A 114 7.17 7.24 -18.06
C ARG A 114 7.71 7.76 -19.37
N ASP A 115 7.45 7.07 -20.49
CA ASP A 115 7.94 7.41 -21.83
C ASP A 115 6.83 7.88 -22.78
N GLY A 116 5.60 8.03 -22.27
CA GLY A 116 4.44 8.43 -23.06
C GLY A 116 3.89 7.35 -23.99
N SER A 117 4.49 6.15 -24.02
CA SER A 117 4.01 5.03 -24.84
C SER A 117 3.03 4.15 -24.07
N PHE A 118 2.27 3.33 -24.80
CA PHE A 118 1.41 2.31 -24.20
C PHE A 118 2.21 1.22 -23.44
N PHE A 119 3.45 1.00 -23.84
CA PHE A 119 4.30 -0.06 -23.29
C PHE A 119 5.21 0.42 -22.14
N GLY A 120 5.23 1.73 -21.87
CA GLY A 120 6.06 2.28 -20.82
C GLY A 120 5.57 1.93 -19.43
N GLU A 121 6.52 1.74 -18.52
CA GLU A 121 6.21 1.53 -17.11
C GLU A 121 5.62 2.78 -16.46
N MET A 122 4.84 2.57 -15.41
CA MET A 122 4.27 3.62 -14.56
C MET A 122 4.71 3.44 -13.11
N SER A 123 4.81 4.55 -12.40
CA SER A 123 4.73 4.57 -10.94
C SER A 123 3.28 4.90 -10.58
N ALA A 124 2.41 3.89 -10.57
CA ALA A 124 0.97 4.10 -10.44
C ALA A 124 0.50 4.07 -8.98
N ILE A 125 -0.69 4.62 -8.71
CA ILE A 125 -1.28 4.68 -7.38
C ILE A 125 -2.69 4.08 -7.44
N PHE A 126 -2.98 3.17 -6.51
CA PHE A 126 -4.32 2.69 -6.22
C PHE A 126 -4.76 3.23 -4.86
N TYR A 127 -6.01 3.64 -4.72
CA TYR A 127 -6.59 4.16 -3.48
C TYR A 127 -8.01 3.64 -3.29
N LYS A 128 -8.39 3.24 -2.07
CA LYS A 128 -9.73 2.73 -1.76
C LYS A 128 -10.80 3.77 -2.02
N LEU A 129 -11.79 3.41 -2.84
CA LEU A 129 -12.90 4.29 -3.23
C LEU A 129 -13.89 4.57 -2.08
N ASP A 130 -14.03 3.66 -1.13
CA ASP A 130 -14.84 3.88 0.06
C ASP A 130 -14.19 4.81 1.08
N ARG A 131 -12.84 4.87 1.08
CA ARG A 131 -12.05 5.68 2.00
C ARG A 131 -11.71 7.07 1.44
N PHE A 132 -11.30 7.15 0.17
CA PHE A 132 -10.74 8.36 -0.42
C PHE A 132 -11.56 8.91 -1.58
N GLU A 133 -11.51 10.24 -1.72
CA GLU A 133 -11.90 10.98 -2.92
C GLU A 133 -10.63 11.57 -3.56
N LEU A 134 -10.47 11.35 -4.87
CA LEU A 134 -9.37 11.98 -5.62
C LEU A 134 -9.70 13.46 -5.86
N VAL A 135 -8.89 14.35 -5.32
CA VAL A 135 -9.04 15.80 -5.50
C VAL A 135 -8.29 16.25 -6.74
N ASP A 136 -7.03 15.80 -6.88
CA ASP A 136 -6.18 16.12 -8.03
C ASP A 136 -5.10 15.06 -8.21
N THR A 137 -4.49 15.01 -9.40
CA THR A 137 -3.38 14.11 -9.72
C THR A 137 -2.51 14.67 -10.81
N HIS A 138 -1.21 14.46 -10.70
CA HIS A 138 -0.26 14.75 -11.76
C HIS A 138 0.93 13.78 -11.73
N THR A 139 1.58 13.65 -12.86
CA THR A 139 2.84 12.90 -12.98
C THR A 139 3.90 13.82 -13.54
N TYR A 140 5.08 13.83 -12.93
CA TYR A 140 6.22 14.62 -13.41
C TYR A 140 7.45 13.73 -13.61
N TRP A 141 8.33 14.15 -14.53
CA TRP A 141 9.56 13.44 -14.84
C TRP A 141 10.68 13.80 -13.88
N LEU A 142 11.50 12.83 -13.54
CA LEU A 142 12.70 13.06 -12.73
C LEU A 142 13.80 13.61 -13.63
N SER A 143 13.78 14.93 -13.84
CA SER A 143 14.67 15.65 -14.75
C SER A 143 14.76 17.11 -14.35
N GLU A 144 15.64 17.85 -15.05
CA GLU A 144 15.76 19.32 -14.94
C GLU A 144 14.53 20.06 -15.50
N THR A 145 13.66 19.35 -16.24
CA THR A 145 12.40 19.89 -16.78
C THR A 145 11.23 18.99 -16.41
N PRO A 146 10.84 18.91 -15.12
CA PRO A 146 9.92 17.90 -14.62
C PRO A 146 8.53 17.89 -15.28
N GLU A 147 8.08 19.05 -15.76
CA GLU A 147 6.74 19.20 -16.36
C GLU A 147 6.68 18.76 -17.83
N LYS A 148 7.75 18.17 -18.35
CA LYS A 148 7.85 17.72 -19.73
C LYS A 148 8.46 16.33 -19.79
N LEU A 149 8.03 15.53 -20.78
CA LEU A 149 8.68 14.26 -21.12
C LEU A 149 10.17 14.51 -21.37
N SER A 150 11.02 14.14 -20.45
CA SER A 150 12.46 14.39 -20.51
C SER A 150 13.24 13.33 -19.72
N LEU A 151 14.44 13.02 -20.23
CA LEU A 151 15.46 12.29 -19.48
C LEU A 151 16.14 13.27 -18.52
N GLY A 152 16.41 12.81 -17.30
CA GLY A 152 17.07 13.62 -16.28
C GLY A 152 18.57 13.32 -16.22
N TRP A 153 19.39 14.37 -16.16
CA TRP A 153 20.83 14.33 -15.89
C TRP A 153 21.59 13.28 -16.72
N ASP A 154 22.14 12.23 -16.09
CA ASP A 154 22.85 11.13 -16.74
C ASP A 154 21.97 9.91 -17.07
N ALA A 155 20.65 10.02 -16.92
CA ALA A 155 19.73 8.92 -17.16
C ALA A 155 19.62 8.53 -18.64
N THR A 156 19.48 7.25 -18.88
CA THR A 156 19.16 6.68 -20.21
C THR A 156 17.73 6.14 -20.28
N ILE A 157 17.02 6.16 -19.14
CA ILE A 157 15.66 5.67 -18.97
C ILE A 157 14.84 6.78 -18.32
N TYR A 158 13.64 7.04 -18.85
CA TYR A 158 12.71 7.97 -18.21
C TYR A 158 12.30 7.46 -16.85
N ARG A 159 12.23 8.36 -15.86
CA ARG A 159 11.70 8.09 -14.53
C ARG A 159 10.68 9.13 -14.17
N VAL A 160 9.62 8.73 -13.46
CA VAL A 160 8.51 9.60 -13.08
C VAL A 160 8.16 9.42 -11.62
N CYS A 161 7.57 10.47 -11.05
CA CYS A 161 6.83 10.41 -9.81
C CYS A 161 5.38 10.78 -10.10
N THR A 162 4.46 9.91 -9.72
CA THR A 162 3.02 10.19 -9.76
C THR A 162 2.58 10.68 -8.38
N VAL A 163 1.75 11.72 -8.36
CA VAL A 163 1.18 12.32 -7.16
C VAL A 163 -0.34 12.27 -7.24
N ALA A 164 -0.97 11.87 -6.15
CA ALA A 164 -2.41 11.94 -5.95
C ALA A 164 -2.71 12.76 -4.69
N TYR A 165 -3.62 13.71 -4.78
CA TYR A 165 -4.20 14.41 -3.65
C TYR A 165 -5.48 13.70 -3.27
N LEU A 166 -5.48 13.07 -2.09
CA LEU A 166 -6.54 12.19 -1.63
C LEU A 166 -7.22 12.81 -0.42
N LYS A 167 -8.52 13.11 -0.53
CA LYS A 167 -9.34 13.55 0.59
C LYS A 167 -9.86 12.33 1.34
N ASP A 168 -9.50 12.20 2.60
CA ASP A 168 -9.99 11.15 3.50
C ASP A 168 -11.42 11.47 3.93
N LYS A 169 -12.37 10.60 3.56
CA LYS A 169 -13.79 10.74 3.86
C LYS A 169 -14.14 10.57 5.34
N LEU A 170 -13.21 10.07 6.17
CA LEU A 170 -13.44 9.89 7.61
C LEU A 170 -13.19 11.16 8.41
N ASN A 171 -12.31 12.06 7.92
CA ASN A 171 -11.91 13.26 8.65
C ASN A 171 -11.85 14.53 7.78
N ASP A 172 -12.22 14.44 6.49
CA ASP A 172 -12.21 15.51 5.49
C ASP A 172 -10.82 16.14 5.20
N LYS A 173 -9.74 15.56 5.71
CA LYS A 173 -8.38 16.03 5.48
C LYS A 173 -7.85 15.54 4.11
N ILE A 174 -7.02 16.38 3.48
CA ILE A 174 -6.34 16.03 2.23
C ILE A 174 -4.91 15.61 2.56
N ILE A 175 -4.44 14.54 1.94
CA ILE A 175 -3.06 14.09 1.96
C ILE A 175 -2.50 14.08 0.54
N ARG A 176 -1.21 14.41 0.42
CA ARG A 176 -0.43 14.20 -0.79
C ARG A 176 0.18 12.82 -0.76
N PHE A 177 -0.15 11.98 -1.72
CA PHE A 177 0.47 10.66 -1.88
C PHE A 177 1.32 10.63 -3.14
N GLY A 178 2.64 10.45 -2.97
CA GLY A 178 3.60 10.35 -4.06
C GLY A 178 4.13 8.92 -4.22
N ASN A 179 4.29 8.45 -5.47
CA ASN A 179 4.90 7.17 -5.79
C ASN A 179 6.00 7.34 -6.84
N VAL A 180 7.17 6.77 -6.60
CA VAL A 180 8.36 6.92 -7.44
C VAL A 180 9.05 5.57 -7.68
N HIS A 181 9.74 5.47 -8.83
CA HIS A 181 10.74 4.43 -9.09
C HIS A 181 12.02 5.12 -9.58
N MET A 182 13.06 5.17 -8.73
CA MET A 182 14.32 5.85 -9.02
C MET A 182 15.14 5.10 -10.06
N ASP A 183 16.13 5.79 -10.64
CA ASP A 183 17.02 5.17 -11.62
C ASP A 183 17.96 4.16 -10.91
N HIS A 184 18.10 2.96 -11.50
CA HIS A 184 18.93 1.90 -10.93
C HIS A 184 20.38 1.94 -11.41
N ILE A 185 20.69 2.69 -12.48
CA ILE A 185 22.04 2.79 -13.08
C ILE A 185 22.63 4.19 -12.89
N ALA A 186 21.88 5.22 -13.32
CA ALA A 186 22.34 6.60 -13.38
C ALA A 186 22.47 7.21 -11.99
N ALA A 187 23.69 7.46 -11.54
CA ALA A 187 23.94 7.90 -10.18
C ALA A 187 23.51 9.35 -9.92
N VAL A 188 23.78 10.25 -10.88
CA VAL A 188 23.38 11.66 -10.77
C VAL A 188 21.86 11.79 -10.84
N ALA A 189 21.23 11.12 -11.79
CA ALA A 189 19.76 11.12 -11.91
C ALA A 189 19.09 10.55 -10.66
N ARG A 190 19.66 9.53 -10.02
CA ARG A 190 19.15 8.99 -8.77
C ARG A 190 19.32 9.97 -7.61
N GLU A 191 20.45 10.67 -7.52
CA GLU A 191 20.70 11.68 -6.48
C GLU A 191 19.77 12.88 -6.64
N GLU A 192 19.80 13.51 -7.80
CA GLU A 192 19.01 14.73 -8.07
C GLU A 192 17.51 14.44 -8.13
N GLY A 193 17.11 13.27 -8.67
CA GLY A 193 15.73 12.80 -8.63
C GLY A 193 15.24 12.60 -7.20
N THR A 194 16.08 12.08 -6.29
CA THR A 194 15.75 11.99 -4.87
C THR A 194 15.48 13.37 -4.27
N LYS A 195 16.40 14.33 -4.49
CA LYS A 195 16.22 15.70 -4.01
C LYS A 195 14.92 16.31 -4.55
N LEU A 196 14.69 16.21 -5.85
CA LEU A 196 13.48 16.73 -6.50
C LEU A 196 12.19 16.17 -5.87
N VAL A 197 12.12 14.85 -5.63
CA VAL A 197 10.93 14.20 -5.07
C VAL A 197 10.71 14.62 -3.61
N ILE A 198 11.76 14.60 -2.80
CA ILE A 198 11.69 14.93 -1.38
C ILE A 198 11.37 16.41 -1.18
N ASP A 199 12.05 17.30 -1.91
CA ASP A 199 11.82 18.75 -1.80
C ASP A 199 10.39 19.12 -2.19
N ARG A 200 9.83 18.52 -3.26
CA ARG A 200 8.44 18.72 -3.65
C ARG A 200 7.45 18.14 -2.62
N ALA A 201 7.78 17.07 -1.97
CA ALA A 201 6.93 16.49 -0.92
C ALA A 201 6.90 17.36 0.34
N VAL A 202 8.05 17.90 0.75
CA VAL A 202 8.17 18.74 1.95
C VAL A 202 7.65 20.17 1.72
N ALA A 203 7.75 20.68 0.50
CA ALA A 203 7.27 22.01 0.15
C ALA A 203 5.77 22.07 -0.16
N ASP A 204 5.08 20.93 -0.19
CA ASP A 204 3.64 20.85 -0.46
C ASP A 204 2.82 21.46 0.70
N GLU A 205 1.65 21.99 0.38
CA GLU A 205 0.73 22.53 1.40
C GLU A 205 0.02 21.44 2.21
N TYR A 206 0.00 20.19 1.69
CA TYR A 206 -0.65 19.07 2.34
C TYR A 206 0.39 18.11 2.95
N PRO A 207 0.08 17.49 4.11
CA PRO A 207 0.86 16.40 4.65
C PRO A 207 1.13 15.33 3.61
N ALA A 208 2.41 14.93 3.47
CA ALA A 208 2.82 14.08 2.37
C ALA A 208 3.27 12.68 2.83
N ILE A 209 2.85 11.70 2.05
CA ILE A 209 3.35 10.32 2.07
C ILE A 209 4.09 10.10 0.76
N GLN A 210 5.36 9.71 0.81
CA GLN A 210 6.16 9.40 -0.36
C GLN A 210 6.61 7.96 -0.31
N VAL A 211 6.16 7.15 -1.27
CA VAL A 211 6.54 5.73 -1.36
C VAL A 211 7.30 5.45 -2.65
N GLY A 212 7.97 4.32 -2.70
CA GLY A 212 8.58 3.87 -3.95
C GLY A 212 9.72 2.89 -3.77
N ASP A 213 10.20 2.42 -4.93
CA ASP A 213 11.48 1.76 -5.11
C ASP A 213 12.54 2.84 -5.37
N PHE A 214 13.38 3.08 -4.37
CA PHE A 214 14.40 4.12 -4.46
C PHE A 214 15.71 3.64 -5.10
N ASN A 215 15.82 2.32 -5.36
CA ASN A 215 17.02 1.71 -5.95
C ASN A 215 18.33 2.01 -5.19
N TYR A 216 18.22 2.28 -3.90
CA TYR A 216 19.35 2.38 -2.97
C TYR A 216 18.92 1.99 -1.55
N ASP A 217 19.87 1.44 -0.82
CA ASP A 217 19.67 1.01 0.56
C ASP A 217 19.87 2.13 1.58
N ILE A 218 19.63 1.81 2.83
CA ILE A 218 19.73 2.75 3.97
C ILE A 218 21.16 3.28 4.24
N LYS A 219 22.19 2.70 3.63
CA LYS A 219 23.60 3.13 3.76
C LYS A 219 23.97 4.15 2.70
N HIS A 220 23.16 4.28 1.65
CA HIS A 220 23.42 5.21 0.55
C HIS A 220 23.27 6.67 1.00
N PRO A 221 24.11 7.61 0.52
CA PRO A 221 24.02 9.03 0.88
C PRO A 221 22.65 9.67 0.59
N ASN A 222 21.99 9.27 -0.48
CA ASN A 222 20.65 9.76 -0.82
C ASN A 222 19.60 9.42 0.25
N TYR A 223 19.74 8.27 0.90
CA TYR A 223 18.88 7.92 2.02
C TYR A 223 19.03 8.89 3.20
N GLN A 224 20.26 9.36 3.46
CA GLN A 224 20.48 10.38 4.50
C GLN A 224 19.76 11.70 4.17
N TYR A 225 19.66 12.05 2.87
CA TYR A 225 18.87 13.19 2.45
C TYR A 225 17.38 12.99 2.73
N CYS A 226 16.85 11.79 2.46
CA CYS A 226 15.45 11.46 2.75
C CYS A 226 15.13 11.63 4.25
N ILE A 227 15.87 10.96 5.14
CA ILE A 227 15.56 10.97 6.58
C ILE A 227 15.91 12.29 7.28
N LYS A 228 16.74 13.13 6.67
CA LYS A 228 16.96 14.50 7.14
C LYS A 228 15.69 15.34 6.97
N ASN A 229 14.91 15.12 5.92
CA ASN A 229 13.79 15.96 5.51
C ASN A 229 12.43 15.34 5.79
N MET A 230 12.30 14.02 5.78
CA MET A 230 11.08 13.26 6.07
C MET A 230 11.35 12.19 7.12
N ASP A 231 10.31 11.64 7.74
CA ASP A 231 10.43 10.49 8.61
C ASP A 231 10.28 9.20 7.80
N ASP A 232 11.24 8.27 7.91
CA ASP A 232 11.07 6.90 7.41
C ASP A 232 10.21 6.12 8.41
N THR A 233 9.07 5.62 7.96
CA THR A 233 8.14 4.86 8.79
C THR A 233 8.80 3.65 9.46
N ARG A 234 9.81 3.06 8.82
CA ARG A 234 10.64 1.98 9.37
C ARG A 234 11.42 2.39 10.63
N LEU A 235 11.89 3.64 10.68
CA LEU A 235 12.71 4.14 11.80
C LEU A 235 11.86 4.63 12.98
N VAL A 236 10.67 5.17 12.70
CA VAL A 236 9.83 5.81 13.72
C VAL A 236 8.71 4.91 14.23
N ALA A 237 8.40 3.82 13.53
CA ALA A 237 7.40 2.85 13.99
C ALA A 237 7.85 2.15 15.27
N PRO A 238 7.01 2.10 16.32
CA PRO A 238 7.30 1.35 17.54
C PRO A 238 7.34 -0.17 17.30
N ASN A 239 6.66 -0.65 16.25
CA ASN A 239 6.63 -2.03 15.82
C ASN A 239 7.11 -2.10 14.37
N ALA A 240 8.40 -2.38 14.17
CA ALA A 240 8.99 -2.50 12.84
C ALA A 240 9.55 -3.91 12.61
N PHE A 241 9.02 -4.59 11.58
CA PHE A 241 9.61 -5.81 11.05
C PHE A 241 10.26 -5.49 9.71
N THR A 242 11.57 -5.56 9.64
CA THR A 242 12.37 -5.17 8.48
C THR A 242 13.30 -6.29 8.01
N THR A 243 13.42 -6.41 6.70
CA THR A 243 14.39 -7.24 6.00
C THR A 243 14.70 -6.59 4.64
N ALA A 244 15.51 -7.24 3.79
CA ALA A 244 15.64 -6.82 2.40
C ALA A 244 14.27 -6.79 1.72
N THR A 245 13.99 -5.75 0.95
CA THR A 245 12.77 -5.68 0.14
C THR A 245 12.97 -6.28 -1.25
N TYR A 246 14.17 -6.22 -1.80
CA TYR A 246 14.54 -6.94 -3.03
C TYR A 246 14.94 -8.38 -2.72
N ASN A 247 14.23 -9.36 -3.28
CA ASN A 247 14.53 -10.78 -3.12
C ASN A 247 15.20 -11.41 -4.36
N GLY A 248 15.10 -10.79 -5.52
CA GLY A 248 15.73 -11.25 -6.77
C GLY A 248 15.39 -12.70 -7.12
N TRP A 249 14.19 -13.16 -6.75
CA TRP A 249 13.72 -14.54 -6.91
C TRP A 249 14.51 -15.59 -6.10
N ARG A 250 15.18 -15.19 -5.00
CA ARG A 250 16.09 -16.05 -4.23
C ARG A 250 15.81 -15.98 -2.74
N ASP A 251 15.64 -17.14 -2.11
CA ASP A 251 15.50 -17.24 -0.64
C ASP A 251 16.75 -16.75 0.10
N SER A 252 17.93 -16.82 -0.53
CA SER A 252 19.19 -16.38 0.08
C SER A 252 19.24 -14.88 0.41
N TYR A 253 18.51 -14.04 -0.32
CA TYR A 253 18.41 -12.61 -0.01
C TYR A 253 17.68 -12.37 1.32
N ILE A 254 16.62 -13.14 1.58
CA ILE A 254 15.86 -13.07 2.85
C ILE A 254 16.75 -13.52 4.01
N MET A 255 17.50 -14.61 3.83
CA MET A 255 18.32 -15.22 4.88
C MET A 255 19.55 -14.38 5.25
N ASN A 256 20.07 -13.57 4.34
CA ASN A 256 21.27 -12.77 4.54
C ASN A 256 21.01 -11.39 5.15
N GLY A 257 19.73 -11.04 5.45
CA GLY A 257 19.35 -9.80 6.13
C GLY A 257 19.78 -8.55 5.36
N GLY A 258 19.51 -8.48 4.05
CA GLY A 258 19.78 -7.30 3.24
C GLY A 258 19.01 -6.07 3.71
N ASP A 259 19.46 -4.89 3.30
CA ASP A 259 18.79 -3.64 3.61
C ASP A 259 17.63 -3.37 2.63
N PRO A 260 16.55 -2.70 3.06
CA PRO A 260 15.46 -2.31 2.18
C PRO A 260 15.89 -1.25 1.17
N ILE A 261 15.32 -1.32 -0.04
CA ILE A 261 15.44 -0.32 -1.10
C ILE A 261 14.08 0.29 -1.46
N ASP A 262 13.00 -0.30 -0.96
CA ASP A 262 11.65 0.23 -1.04
C ASP A 262 11.32 0.91 0.29
N HIS A 263 10.83 2.15 0.23
CA HIS A 263 10.62 2.98 1.41
C HIS A 263 9.23 3.60 1.44
N ILE A 264 8.73 3.86 2.66
CA ILE A 264 7.55 4.67 2.95
C ILE A 264 8.00 5.81 3.86
N LEU A 265 8.01 7.02 3.32
CA LEU A 265 8.41 8.24 3.98
C LEU A 265 7.19 9.12 4.24
N VAL A 266 7.17 9.85 5.34
CA VAL A 266 6.10 10.78 5.70
C VAL A 266 6.69 12.13 6.09
N THR A 267 5.98 13.22 5.85
CA THR A 267 6.38 14.55 6.35
C THR A 267 6.45 14.57 7.86
N LYS A 268 7.49 15.23 8.38
CA LYS A 268 7.78 15.29 9.82
C LYS A 268 6.65 15.99 10.56
N ASP A 269 6.37 15.48 11.74
CA ASP A 269 5.37 16.01 12.66
C ASP A 269 3.90 15.90 12.23
N ASP A 270 3.61 15.44 11.00
CA ASP A 270 2.25 15.34 10.47
C ASP A 270 1.57 14.00 10.77
N PHE A 271 2.34 12.94 10.98
CA PHE A 271 1.80 11.59 11.13
C PHE A 271 2.23 10.91 12.44
N ASN A 272 1.31 10.13 13.02
CA ASN A 272 1.64 9.05 13.93
C ASN A 272 1.91 7.80 13.12
N VAL A 273 3.01 7.10 13.40
CA VAL A 273 3.35 5.83 12.76
C VAL A 273 3.21 4.71 13.77
N TYR A 274 2.39 3.71 13.48
CA TYR A 274 2.07 2.62 14.42
C TYR A 274 2.83 1.34 14.13
N SER A 275 3.03 1.02 12.85
CA SER A 275 3.79 -0.18 12.45
C SER A 275 4.41 -0.01 11.08
N TYR A 276 5.46 -0.80 10.85
CA TYR A 276 6.12 -1.00 9.56
C TYR A 276 6.42 -2.50 9.39
N GLU A 277 6.16 -3.03 8.20
CA GLU A 277 6.39 -4.44 7.90
C GLU A 277 6.80 -4.64 6.44
N VAL A 278 7.81 -5.50 6.23
CA VAL A 278 8.11 -6.08 4.92
C VAL A 278 7.42 -7.43 4.84
N LEU A 279 6.50 -7.61 3.88
CA LEU A 279 5.77 -8.87 3.69
C LEU A 279 6.65 -9.91 3.00
N SER A 280 7.68 -10.36 3.71
CA SER A 280 8.76 -11.23 3.20
C SER A 280 8.38 -12.71 3.18
N TYR A 281 7.21 -13.04 2.62
CA TYR A 281 6.73 -14.41 2.51
C TYR A 281 6.38 -14.78 1.06
N LYS A 282 6.43 -16.08 0.80
CA LYS A 282 5.96 -16.68 -0.44
C LYS A 282 4.48 -17.07 -0.31
N VAL A 283 3.74 -16.90 -1.39
CA VAL A 283 2.38 -17.41 -1.52
C VAL A 283 2.46 -18.77 -2.24
N ASP A 284 1.98 -19.81 -1.64
CA ASP A 284 2.02 -21.19 -2.17
C ASP A 284 3.42 -21.64 -2.64
N GLY A 285 4.46 -21.14 -1.96
CA GLY A 285 5.86 -21.46 -2.26
C GLY A 285 6.49 -20.62 -3.37
N TRP A 286 5.76 -19.64 -3.95
CA TRP A 286 6.22 -18.77 -5.03
C TRP A 286 6.34 -17.32 -4.59
N PHE A 287 7.28 -16.58 -5.20
CA PHE A 287 7.36 -15.12 -5.05
C PHE A 287 6.32 -14.44 -5.94
N ALA A 288 5.61 -13.46 -5.42
CA ALA A 288 4.69 -12.63 -6.20
C ALA A 288 5.42 -11.61 -7.10
N SER A 289 6.59 -11.15 -6.65
CA SER A 289 7.49 -10.24 -7.36
C SER A 289 8.93 -10.52 -6.89
N ASP A 290 9.93 -10.00 -7.60
CA ASP A 290 11.33 -9.97 -7.13
C ASP A 290 11.55 -8.93 -6.01
N HIS A 291 10.51 -8.16 -5.66
CA HIS A 291 10.41 -7.35 -4.47
C HIS A 291 9.34 -7.88 -3.52
N PHE A 292 9.51 -7.60 -2.23
CA PHE A 292 8.47 -7.78 -1.23
C PHE A 292 7.72 -6.47 -1.00
N PRO A 293 6.39 -6.52 -0.84
CA PRO A 293 5.63 -5.33 -0.45
C PRO A 293 6.09 -4.80 0.92
N VAL A 294 6.11 -3.48 1.03
CA VAL A 294 6.32 -2.78 2.29
C VAL A 294 5.02 -2.17 2.74
N VAL A 295 4.67 -2.33 4.01
CA VAL A 295 3.41 -1.84 4.58
C VAL A 295 3.67 -1.01 5.82
N ALA A 296 3.00 0.12 5.95
CA ALA A 296 2.99 0.93 7.16
C ALA A 296 1.56 1.27 7.57
N LYS A 297 1.31 1.34 8.90
CA LYS A 297 0.07 1.88 9.46
C LYS A 297 0.37 3.23 10.07
N ILE A 298 -0.32 4.25 9.59
CA ILE A 298 -0.11 5.65 9.97
C ILE A 298 -1.45 6.34 10.24
N GLU A 299 -1.43 7.44 10.96
CA GLU A 299 -2.59 8.31 11.18
C GLU A 299 -2.15 9.76 11.06
N LEU A 300 -2.90 10.57 10.32
CA LEU A 300 -2.67 12.00 10.23
C LEU A 300 -3.07 12.66 11.56
N LYS A 301 -2.17 13.49 12.12
CA LYS A 301 -2.38 14.19 13.41
C LYS A 301 -3.42 15.30 13.36
#